data_1a8a18e7e763e1a60488cd716605fe52
#
_entry.id   1a8a18e7e763e1a60488cd716605fe52
#
_cell.length_a   1.000
_cell.length_b   1.000
_cell.length_c   1.000
_cell.angle_alpha   90.00
_cell.angle_beta   90.00
_cell.angle_gamma   90.00
#
_symmetry.space_group_name_H-M   'P 1'
#
loop_
_entity.id
_entity.type
_entity.pdbx_description
1 polymer ?
#
loop_
_entity_poly.entity_id
_entity_poly.type
_entity_poly.pdbx_seq_one_letter_code
_entity_poly.pdbx_strand_id
1 'polypeptide(L)'
;MDAPPNPVEPDVIERVRAAKAARRASGLVYAERPRLAFIVHSFNRVSNIDQIVDGLRAAGTHELIVCDDGSVDGSPERWLEHLDRPNDFLIHSNDLHEIRITDRAISWARSEIVCLVQDDDVIPDEPSWVQTALEHFADDPALAVIGGFMGFDSFDPDPAVAMPLWGHGEFRYVHHVNIGPYFVRRTSYEQLGGWDHTFSAPGDPGICFDSELCLRAWTNGYRVGYSFVPLKGAAGHYAMDGGTVLFTPDERERNRLANSRRIFERYADRAAEIDALVEHANTQRP
;
A
#
# COMPACT_ATOMS: atom_id res chain seq x y z
N MET A 1 -15.21 -1.54 43.93
CA MET A 1 -14.88 -2.99 44.00
C MET A 1 -15.08 -3.52 42.61
N ASP A 2 -14.01 -3.76 41.91
CA ASP A 2 -14.05 -4.34 40.56
C ASP A 2 -14.50 -5.77 40.66
N ALA A 3 -15.47 -6.15 39.84
CA ALA A 3 -15.91 -7.55 39.76
C ALA A 3 -14.70 -8.41 39.36
N PRO A 4 -14.47 -9.57 39.99
CA PRO A 4 -13.38 -10.44 39.57
C PRO A 4 -13.58 -10.85 38.12
N PRO A 5 -12.48 -10.99 37.34
CA PRO A 5 -12.58 -11.40 35.95
C PRO A 5 -13.32 -12.72 35.86
N ASN A 6 -14.30 -12.79 34.97
CA ASN A 6 -15.09 -14.00 34.74
C ASN A 6 -14.14 -15.15 34.35
N PRO A 7 -14.00 -16.21 35.13
CA PRO A 7 -13.07 -17.27 34.85
C PRO A 7 -13.44 -17.91 33.50
N VAL A 8 -12.50 -18.01 32.59
CA VAL A 8 -12.71 -18.76 31.33
C VAL A 8 -12.92 -20.22 31.68
N GLU A 9 -14.04 -20.79 31.25
CA GLU A 9 -14.38 -22.17 31.52
C GLU A 9 -13.28 -23.12 31.00
N PRO A 10 -12.89 -24.14 31.77
CA PRO A 10 -11.79 -25.06 31.42
C PRO A 10 -11.96 -25.74 30.06
N ASP A 11 -13.20 -26.05 29.66
CA ASP A 11 -13.50 -26.65 28.37
C ASP A 11 -13.23 -25.68 27.17
N VAL A 12 -13.41 -24.38 27.36
CA VAL A 12 -13.06 -23.36 26.34
C VAL A 12 -11.56 -23.33 26.12
N ILE A 13 -10.79 -23.40 27.22
CA ILE A 13 -9.32 -23.42 27.13
C ILE A 13 -8.86 -24.67 26.39
N GLU A 14 -9.47 -25.82 26.70
CA GLU A 14 -9.12 -27.09 26.08
C GLU A 14 -9.46 -27.10 24.57
N ARG A 15 -10.63 -26.61 24.19
CA ARG A 15 -11.05 -26.44 22.79
C ARG A 15 -10.10 -25.50 22.02
N VAL A 16 -9.68 -24.37 22.62
CA VAL A 16 -8.71 -23.44 22.00
C VAL A 16 -7.35 -24.11 21.82
N ARG A 17 -6.88 -24.89 22.80
CA ARG A 17 -5.62 -25.64 22.69
C ARG A 17 -5.69 -26.69 21.60
N ALA A 18 -6.77 -27.45 21.53
CA ALA A 18 -7.00 -28.46 20.50
C ALA A 18 -7.06 -27.83 19.10
N ALA A 19 -7.78 -26.73 18.93
CA ALA A 19 -7.84 -26.00 17.68
C ALA A 19 -6.47 -25.46 17.23
N LYS A 20 -5.68 -24.93 18.17
CA LYS A 20 -4.30 -24.47 17.88
C LYS A 20 -3.39 -25.65 17.50
N ALA A 21 -3.51 -26.79 18.18
CA ALA A 21 -2.73 -27.98 17.86
C ALA A 21 -3.11 -28.53 16.47
N ALA A 22 -4.40 -28.59 16.15
CA ALA A 22 -4.88 -29.03 14.84
C ALA A 22 -4.39 -28.12 13.71
N ARG A 23 -4.45 -26.80 13.89
CA ARG A 23 -3.89 -25.83 12.93
C ARG A 23 -2.39 -26.01 12.73
N ARG A 24 -1.62 -26.24 13.78
CA ARG A 24 -0.18 -26.53 13.68
C ARG A 24 0.08 -27.84 12.93
N ALA A 25 -0.67 -28.87 13.22
CA ALA A 25 -0.53 -30.18 12.59
C ALA A 25 -0.93 -30.18 11.10
N SER A 26 -1.84 -29.30 10.69
CA SER A 26 -2.27 -29.16 9.30
C SER A 26 -1.24 -28.43 8.41
N GLY A 27 -0.15 -27.92 8.97
CA GLY A 27 0.83 -27.11 8.23
C GLY A 27 0.30 -25.72 7.83
N LEU A 28 -0.93 -25.38 8.23
CA LEU A 28 -1.57 -24.10 7.93
C LEU A 28 -1.07 -22.96 8.81
N VAL A 29 -0.20 -23.23 9.76
CA VAL A 29 0.34 -22.22 10.67
C VAL A 29 1.81 -22.01 10.40
N TYR A 30 2.10 -20.94 9.65
CA TYR A 30 3.37 -20.25 9.76
C TYR A 30 4.64 -21.05 9.39
N ALA A 31 4.55 -21.99 8.47
CA ALA A 31 5.73 -22.76 8.06
C ALA A 31 6.82 -21.85 7.49
N GLU A 32 6.44 -20.85 6.69
CA GLU A 32 7.37 -19.86 6.15
C GLU A 32 6.81 -18.45 6.28
N ARG A 33 7.69 -17.48 6.49
CA ARG A 33 7.33 -16.08 6.47
C ARG A 33 7.11 -15.67 5.01
N PRO A 34 5.94 -15.15 4.64
CA PRO A 34 5.72 -14.71 3.26
C PRO A 34 6.69 -13.58 2.91
N ARG A 35 7.21 -13.59 1.67
CA ARG A 35 8.13 -12.55 1.19
C ARG A 35 7.42 -11.23 0.95
N LEU A 36 6.14 -11.29 0.59
CA LEU A 36 5.30 -10.16 0.23
C LEU A 36 3.93 -10.27 0.89
N ALA A 37 3.37 -9.16 1.32
CA ALA A 37 1.96 -8.99 1.65
C ALA A 37 1.34 -8.01 0.66
N PHE A 38 0.21 -8.38 0.07
CA PHE A 38 -0.67 -7.43 -0.58
C PHE A 38 -1.63 -6.84 0.44
N ILE A 39 -1.80 -5.54 0.42
CA ILE A 39 -2.81 -4.81 1.18
C ILE A 39 -3.72 -4.13 0.19
N VAL A 40 -4.99 -4.49 0.19
CA VAL A 40 -6.01 -3.89 -0.68
C VAL A 40 -6.88 -2.99 0.16
N HIS A 41 -6.92 -1.70 -0.17
CA HIS A 41 -7.91 -0.78 0.36
C HIS A 41 -9.18 -0.89 -0.48
N SER A 42 -10.32 -1.17 0.15
CA SER A 42 -11.58 -1.48 -0.52
C SER A 42 -12.74 -0.66 0.03
N PHE A 43 -13.50 -0.04 -0.88
CA PHE A 43 -14.73 0.67 -0.53
C PHE A 43 -15.74 0.68 -1.69
N ASN A 44 -16.84 -0.08 -1.53
CA ASN A 44 -17.96 -0.13 -2.49
C ASN A 44 -17.53 -0.48 -3.94
N ARG A 45 -16.78 -1.58 -4.10
CA ARG A 45 -16.24 -2.07 -5.37
C ARG A 45 -16.38 -3.57 -5.57
N VAL A 46 -17.53 -4.12 -5.20
CA VAL A 46 -17.77 -5.56 -5.31
C VAL A 46 -17.47 -6.12 -6.70
N SER A 47 -17.70 -5.35 -7.77
CA SER A 47 -17.48 -5.78 -9.16
C SER A 47 -16.01 -6.01 -9.52
N ASN A 48 -15.08 -5.41 -8.77
CA ASN A 48 -13.65 -5.47 -9.08
C ASN A 48 -12.92 -6.58 -8.32
N ILE A 49 -13.52 -7.14 -7.29
CA ILE A 49 -12.87 -8.06 -6.34
C ILE A 49 -12.29 -9.28 -7.05
N ASP A 50 -13.06 -9.92 -7.92
CA ASP A 50 -12.63 -11.17 -8.58
C ASP A 50 -11.36 -10.95 -9.41
N GLN A 51 -11.32 -9.92 -10.24
CA GLN A 51 -10.14 -9.66 -11.07
C GLN A 51 -8.92 -9.26 -10.25
N ILE A 52 -9.11 -8.52 -9.14
CA ILE A 52 -8.02 -8.18 -8.23
C ILE A 52 -7.45 -9.44 -7.60
N VAL A 53 -8.31 -10.30 -7.03
CA VAL A 53 -7.88 -11.55 -6.40
C VAL A 53 -7.18 -12.44 -7.42
N ASP A 54 -7.74 -12.64 -8.60
CA ASP A 54 -7.16 -13.49 -9.64
C ASP A 54 -5.76 -13.00 -10.04
N GLY A 55 -5.59 -11.69 -10.27
CA GLY A 55 -4.29 -11.11 -10.60
C GLY A 55 -3.28 -11.22 -9.46
N LEU A 56 -3.68 -10.97 -8.21
CA LEU A 56 -2.79 -11.09 -7.06
C LEU A 56 -2.42 -12.56 -6.77
N ARG A 57 -3.35 -13.50 -6.97
CA ARG A 57 -3.10 -14.94 -6.79
C ARG A 57 -2.21 -15.52 -7.90
N ALA A 58 -2.29 -14.99 -9.11
CA ALA A 58 -1.39 -15.34 -10.21
C ALA A 58 0.07 -15.02 -9.88
N ALA A 59 0.31 -13.96 -9.09
CA ALA A 59 1.64 -13.58 -8.63
C ALA A 59 2.27 -14.54 -7.60
N GLY A 60 1.53 -15.52 -7.10
CA GLY A 60 2.03 -16.57 -6.22
C GLY A 60 1.36 -16.63 -4.85
N THR A 61 2.06 -17.29 -3.89
CA THR A 61 1.57 -17.44 -2.52
C THR A 61 2.08 -16.28 -1.66
N HIS A 62 1.23 -15.28 -1.47
CA HIS A 62 1.51 -14.10 -0.68
C HIS A 62 0.43 -13.95 0.40
N GLU A 63 0.73 -13.15 1.41
CA GLU A 63 -0.25 -12.70 2.40
C GLU A 63 -1.20 -11.71 1.72
N LEU A 64 -2.51 -11.84 1.93
CA LEU A 64 -3.51 -10.91 1.43
C LEU A 64 -4.27 -10.30 2.61
N ILE A 65 -4.13 -9.00 2.78
CA ILE A 65 -4.80 -8.22 3.81
C ILE A 65 -5.75 -7.26 3.11
N VAL A 66 -7.04 -7.47 3.28
CA VAL A 66 -8.07 -6.58 2.75
C VAL A 66 -8.52 -5.62 3.83
N CYS A 67 -8.56 -4.36 3.51
CA CYS A 67 -9.02 -3.26 4.35
C CYS A 67 -10.34 -2.74 3.79
N ASP A 68 -11.46 -3.30 4.23
CA ASP A 68 -12.79 -2.81 3.86
C ASP A 68 -13.19 -1.66 4.78
N ASP A 69 -13.41 -0.50 4.21
CA ASP A 69 -13.68 0.73 4.96
C ASP A 69 -15.18 1.08 5.08
N GLY A 70 -15.99 0.05 5.27
CA GLY A 70 -17.43 0.20 5.51
C GLY A 70 -18.27 0.10 4.25
N SER A 71 -17.92 -0.79 3.35
CA SER A 71 -18.70 -1.05 2.14
C SER A 71 -20.12 -1.55 2.45
N VAL A 72 -21.06 -1.18 1.59
CA VAL A 72 -22.48 -1.54 1.71
C VAL A 72 -23.03 -2.21 0.45
N ASP A 73 -22.16 -2.50 -0.53
CA ASP A 73 -22.50 -3.06 -1.84
C ASP A 73 -22.33 -4.59 -1.95
N GLY A 74 -21.99 -5.27 -0.83
CA GLY A 74 -21.67 -6.70 -0.80
C GLY A 74 -20.18 -7.01 -0.92
N SER A 75 -19.33 -6.00 -0.94
CA SER A 75 -17.87 -6.17 -0.98
C SER A 75 -17.33 -7.01 0.19
N PRO A 76 -17.74 -6.80 1.46
CA PRO A 76 -17.23 -7.61 2.58
C PRO A 76 -17.50 -9.10 2.42
N GLU A 77 -18.72 -9.46 2.01
CA GLU A 77 -19.13 -10.84 1.78
C GLU A 77 -18.33 -11.46 0.63
N ARG A 78 -18.16 -10.69 -0.47
CA ARG A 78 -17.39 -11.16 -1.63
C ARG A 78 -15.91 -11.36 -1.30
N TRP A 79 -15.30 -10.46 -0.54
CA TRP A 79 -13.93 -10.66 -0.05
C TRP A 79 -13.81 -11.92 0.79
N LEU A 80 -14.74 -12.19 1.72
CA LEU A 80 -14.71 -13.39 2.56
C LEU A 80 -14.76 -14.69 1.76
N GLU A 81 -15.42 -14.72 0.60
CA GLU A 81 -15.42 -15.88 -0.28
C GLU A 81 -14.04 -16.19 -0.87
N HIS A 82 -13.17 -15.18 -1.00
CA HIS A 82 -11.83 -15.29 -1.57
C HIS A 82 -10.71 -15.43 -0.53
N LEU A 83 -10.97 -15.08 0.74
CA LEU A 83 -9.97 -15.13 1.81
C LEU A 83 -9.93 -16.52 2.46
N ASP A 84 -9.48 -17.51 1.69
CA ASP A 84 -9.48 -18.93 2.03
C ASP A 84 -8.13 -19.46 2.53
N ARG A 85 -7.08 -18.63 2.50
CA ARG A 85 -5.71 -19.01 2.87
C ARG A 85 -5.38 -18.59 4.31
N PRO A 86 -4.47 -19.31 4.99
CA PRO A 86 -4.14 -19.04 6.40
C PRO A 86 -3.57 -17.66 6.71
N ASN A 87 -3.05 -17.00 5.69
CA ASN A 87 -2.43 -15.68 5.81
C ASN A 87 -3.31 -14.55 5.27
N ASP A 88 -4.56 -14.86 4.96
CA ASP A 88 -5.51 -13.87 4.47
C ASP A 88 -6.27 -13.26 5.64
N PHE A 89 -6.47 -11.94 5.58
CA PHE A 89 -7.20 -11.19 6.60
C PHE A 89 -8.17 -10.23 5.96
N LEU A 90 -9.37 -10.12 6.56
CA LEU A 90 -10.26 -8.99 6.33
C LEU A 90 -10.24 -8.10 7.57
N ILE A 91 -9.86 -6.85 7.38
CA ILE A 91 -9.99 -5.78 8.36
C ILE A 91 -11.23 -4.98 7.96
N HIS A 92 -12.25 -5.01 8.80
CA HIS A 92 -13.42 -4.17 8.60
C HIS A 92 -13.31 -2.92 9.46
N SER A 93 -13.42 -1.77 8.84
CA SER A 93 -13.46 -0.47 9.49
C SER A 93 -14.69 0.31 9.02
N ASN A 94 -14.80 1.53 9.44
CA ASN A 94 -15.88 2.40 9.03
C ASN A 94 -15.34 3.83 9.02
N ASP A 95 -15.15 4.36 7.81
CA ASP A 95 -14.72 5.75 7.58
C ASP A 95 -13.36 6.11 8.22
N LEU A 96 -12.42 5.17 8.20
CA LEU A 96 -11.03 5.44 8.63
C LEU A 96 -10.18 6.07 7.55
N HIS A 97 -10.59 5.90 6.30
CA HIS A 97 -9.84 6.24 5.10
C HIS A 97 -8.47 5.54 4.94
N GLU A 98 -7.93 5.63 3.75
CA GLU A 98 -6.78 4.88 3.28
C GLU A 98 -5.56 4.99 4.19
N ILE A 99 -5.18 6.21 4.61
CA ILE A 99 -3.97 6.43 5.42
C ILE A 99 -4.02 5.64 6.73
N ARG A 100 -5.13 5.71 7.45
CA ARG A 100 -5.22 5.15 8.81
C ARG A 100 -5.38 3.64 8.79
N ILE A 101 -6.15 3.13 7.83
CA ILE A 101 -6.41 1.69 7.77
C ILE A 101 -5.20 0.95 7.20
N THR A 102 -4.55 1.49 6.17
CA THR A 102 -3.35 0.87 5.58
C THR A 102 -2.14 0.93 6.51
N ASP A 103 -1.98 2.00 7.31
CA ASP A 103 -0.95 2.08 8.36
C ASP A 103 -1.06 0.90 9.35
N ARG A 104 -2.28 0.59 9.79
CA ARG A 104 -2.52 -0.56 10.66
C ARG A 104 -2.27 -1.89 9.95
N ALA A 105 -2.73 -2.01 8.71
CA ALA A 105 -2.52 -3.22 7.93
C ALA A 105 -1.03 -3.50 7.68
N ILE A 106 -0.23 -2.49 7.38
CA ILE A 106 1.23 -2.61 7.24
C ILE A 106 1.84 -3.12 8.55
N SER A 107 1.41 -2.60 9.70
CA SER A 107 1.93 -3.04 11.00
C SER A 107 1.58 -4.51 11.32
N TRP A 108 0.50 -5.05 10.77
CA TRP A 108 0.07 -6.43 10.95
C TRP A 108 0.68 -7.39 9.95
N ALA A 109 1.15 -6.90 8.81
CA ALA A 109 1.84 -7.70 7.82
C ALA A 109 3.08 -8.38 8.42
N ARG A 110 3.28 -9.65 8.08
CA ARG A 110 4.46 -10.42 8.55
C ARG A 110 5.58 -10.40 7.53
N SER A 111 5.28 -10.02 6.32
CA SER A 111 6.21 -9.93 5.21
C SER A 111 7.21 -8.79 5.41
N GLU A 112 8.37 -8.91 4.78
CA GLU A 112 9.35 -7.83 4.74
C GLU A 112 8.91 -6.70 3.80
N ILE A 113 8.35 -7.08 2.68
CA ILE A 113 7.84 -6.16 1.67
C ILE A 113 6.31 -6.21 1.70
N VAL A 114 5.70 -5.05 1.58
CA VAL A 114 4.25 -4.86 1.48
C VAL A 114 3.96 -4.15 0.16
N CYS A 115 2.91 -4.56 -0.54
CA CYS A 115 2.42 -3.90 -1.74
C CYS A 115 1.00 -3.40 -1.50
N LEU A 116 0.80 -2.10 -1.56
CA LEU A 116 -0.52 -1.49 -1.50
C LEU A 116 -1.14 -1.50 -2.90
N VAL A 117 -2.39 -1.93 -2.97
CA VAL A 117 -3.21 -2.01 -4.18
C VAL A 117 -4.54 -1.32 -3.88
N GLN A 118 -5.02 -0.55 -4.81
CA GLN A 118 -6.34 0.08 -4.70
C GLN A 118 -7.41 -0.83 -5.31
N ASP A 119 -8.65 -0.67 -4.88
CA ASP A 119 -9.76 -1.49 -5.37
C ASP A 119 -10.26 -1.09 -6.77
N ASP A 120 -9.66 -0.07 -7.37
CA ASP A 120 -9.81 0.33 -8.77
C ASP A 120 -8.59 -0.03 -9.64
N ASP A 121 -7.58 -0.67 -9.08
CA ASP A 121 -6.46 -1.22 -9.84
C ASP A 121 -6.89 -2.46 -10.64
N VAL A 122 -6.63 -2.45 -11.94
CA VAL A 122 -6.86 -3.62 -12.80
C VAL A 122 -5.55 -4.41 -12.91
N ILE A 123 -5.40 -5.42 -12.05
CA ILE A 123 -4.16 -6.15 -11.90
C ILE A 123 -3.81 -6.93 -13.18
N PRO A 124 -2.53 -6.90 -13.65
CA PRO A 124 -2.11 -7.66 -14.81
C PRO A 124 -2.20 -9.17 -14.59
N ASP A 125 -2.53 -9.92 -15.63
CA ASP A 125 -2.47 -11.41 -15.60
C ASP A 125 -1.03 -11.92 -15.52
N GLU A 126 -0.08 -11.13 -16.04
CA GLU A 126 1.35 -11.46 -16.02
C GLU A 126 1.99 -11.04 -14.71
N PRO A 127 2.45 -11.99 -13.88
CA PRO A 127 2.88 -11.70 -12.51
C PRO A 127 4.34 -11.22 -12.38
N SER A 128 5.07 -11.09 -13.47
CA SER A 128 6.51 -10.73 -13.45
C SER A 128 6.82 -9.43 -12.74
N TRP A 129 5.87 -8.48 -12.72
CA TRP A 129 6.02 -7.20 -12.04
C TRP A 129 6.30 -7.35 -10.53
N VAL A 130 5.73 -8.37 -9.90
CA VAL A 130 5.98 -8.67 -8.48
C VAL A 130 7.40 -9.17 -8.27
N GLN A 131 7.82 -10.12 -9.10
CA GLN A 131 9.16 -10.68 -9.00
C GLN A 131 10.22 -9.60 -9.26
N THR A 132 10.03 -8.77 -10.26
CA THR A 132 10.91 -7.63 -10.60
C THR A 132 11.05 -6.67 -9.41
N ALA A 133 9.92 -6.29 -8.77
CA ALA A 133 9.98 -5.44 -7.58
C ALA A 133 10.76 -6.08 -6.43
N LEU A 134 10.54 -7.37 -6.16
CA LEU A 134 11.25 -8.09 -5.09
C LEU A 134 12.76 -8.22 -5.38
N GLU A 135 13.16 -8.37 -6.64
CA GLU A 135 14.56 -8.38 -7.05
C GLU A 135 15.22 -7.03 -6.79
N HIS A 136 14.58 -5.92 -7.16
CA HIS A 136 15.10 -4.58 -6.85
C HIS A 136 15.26 -4.33 -5.35
N PHE A 137 14.32 -4.80 -4.52
CA PHE A 137 14.49 -4.72 -3.06
C PHE A 137 15.62 -5.61 -2.53
N ALA A 138 15.89 -6.74 -3.17
CA ALA A 138 16.99 -7.62 -2.78
C ALA A 138 18.35 -7.01 -3.15
N ASP A 139 18.43 -6.35 -4.30
CA ASP A 139 19.65 -5.75 -4.83
C ASP A 139 20.04 -4.44 -4.12
N ASP A 140 19.04 -3.69 -3.63
CA ASP A 140 19.27 -2.42 -2.94
C ASP A 140 18.63 -2.41 -1.52
N PRO A 141 19.43 -2.65 -0.48
CA PRO A 141 18.93 -2.59 0.91
C PRO A 141 18.45 -1.19 1.35
N ALA A 142 18.88 -0.12 0.68
CA ALA A 142 18.45 1.24 0.97
C ALA A 142 17.11 1.60 0.29
N LEU A 143 16.65 0.76 -0.63
CA LEU A 143 15.38 0.97 -1.32
C LEU A 143 14.22 0.78 -0.34
N ALA A 144 13.48 1.86 -0.09
CA ALA A 144 12.33 1.86 0.82
C ALA A 144 11.01 1.68 0.08
N VAL A 145 10.89 2.28 -1.11
CA VAL A 145 9.64 2.36 -1.87
C VAL A 145 9.89 2.07 -3.34
N ILE A 146 8.95 1.35 -3.97
CA ILE A 146 8.82 1.24 -5.43
C ILE A 146 7.35 1.52 -5.80
N GLY A 147 7.12 2.49 -6.70
CA GLY A 147 5.81 2.67 -7.31
C GLY A 147 5.72 2.01 -8.68
N GLY A 148 4.52 1.52 -9.02
CA GLY A 148 4.29 0.82 -10.29
C GLY A 148 3.50 1.61 -11.31
N PHE A 149 2.75 2.63 -10.91
CA PHE A 149 1.85 3.35 -11.81
C PHE A 149 2.48 4.65 -12.35
N MET A 150 2.75 5.61 -11.50
CA MET A 150 3.38 6.88 -11.87
C MET A 150 4.61 7.15 -11.01
N GLY A 151 5.70 7.57 -11.64
CA GLY A 151 6.88 8.10 -10.99
C GLY A 151 7.11 9.55 -11.40
N PHE A 152 7.73 10.34 -10.53
CA PHE A 152 8.05 11.74 -10.78
C PHE A 152 9.55 11.96 -10.58
N ASP A 153 10.21 12.51 -11.60
CA ASP A 153 11.65 12.78 -11.61
C ASP A 153 11.99 14.22 -11.27
N SER A 154 11.04 14.96 -10.74
CA SER A 154 11.23 16.31 -10.25
C SER A 154 10.36 16.55 -9.02
N PHE A 155 10.84 17.43 -8.16
CA PHE A 155 10.05 17.99 -7.06
C PHE A 155 9.73 19.45 -7.40
N ASP A 156 8.54 19.66 -7.95
CA ASP A 156 8.06 21.01 -8.24
C ASP A 156 6.82 21.28 -7.37
N PRO A 157 6.70 22.47 -6.77
CA PRO A 157 5.51 22.88 -6.03
C PRO A 157 4.28 23.02 -6.92
N ASP A 158 4.47 23.20 -8.22
CA ASP A 158 3.39 23.20 -9.19
C ASP A 158 3.25 21.81 -9.83
N PRO A 159 2.26 21.02 -9.40
CA PRO A 159 2.04 19.68 -9.96
C PRO A 159 1.69 19.70 -11.47
N ALA A 160 1.40 20.87 -12.05
CA ALA A 160 1.21 21.00 -13.49
C ALA A 160 2.54 20.95 -14.25
N VAL A 161 3.67 21.17 -13.57
CA VAL A 161 5.02 21.15 -14.14
C VAL A 161 5.67 19.77 -14.00
N ALA A 162 5.34 19.02 -12.94
CA ALA A 162 5.86 17.67 -12.75
C ALA A 162 5.26 16.74 -13.81
N MET A 163 6.06 16.36 -14.79
CA MET A 163 5.64 15.38 -15.81
C MET A 163 5.78 13.97 -15.23
N PRO A 164 4.68 13.21 -15.09
CA PRO A 164 4.77 11.85 -14.63
C PRO A 164 5.47 10.96 -15.65
N LEU A 165 6.30 10.05 -15.16
CA LEU A 165 6.87 8.98 -15.97
C LEU A 165 5.79 7.89 -16.15
N TRP A 166 5.45 7.63 -17.40
CA TRP A 166 4.48 6.59 -17.76
C TRP A 166 5.09 5.61 -18.74
N GLY A 167 4.82 4.32 -18.54
CA GLY A 167 5.10 3.30 -19.56
C GLY A 167 6.59 3.04 -19.82
N HIS A 168 7.50 3.54 -19.01
CA HIS A 168 8.92 3.27 -19.15
C HIS A 168 9.26 1.95 -18.47
N GLY A 169 9.64 0.95 -19.27
CA GLY A 169 9.85 -0.43 -18.80
C GLY A 169 11.09 -0.65 -17.92
N GLU A 170 12.01 0.32 -17.83
CA GLU A 170 13.21 0.18 -17.01
C GLU A 170 13.03 0.81 -15.63
N PHE A 171 13.49 0.09 -14.61
CA PHE A 171 13.57 0.61 -13.25
C PHE A 171 14.44 1.86 -13.20
N ARG A 172 14.04 2.85 -12.43
CA ARG A 172 14.86 4.03 -12.13
C ARG A 172 14.52 4.61 -10.75
N TYR A 173 15.47 5.31 -10.15
CA TYR A 173 15.20 6.09 -8.95
C TYR A 173 14.50 7.39 -9.34
N VAL A 174 13.53 7.78 -8.52
CA VAL A 174 12.67 8.95 -8.76
C VAL A 174 12.43 9.70 -7.45
N HIS A 175 11.98 10.95 -7.53
CA HIS A 175 11.70 11.75 -6.34
C HIS A 175 10.55 11.17 -5.53
N HIS A 176 9.46 10.85 -6.19
CA HIS A 176 8.30 10.22 -5.56
C HIS A 176 7.48 9.42 -6.55
N VAL A 177 6.58 8.62 -6.03
CA VAL A 177 5.65 7.76 -6.78
C VAL A 177 4.27 7.84 -6.18
N ASN A 178 3.25 7.52 -6.99
CA ASN A 178 1.88 7.39 -6.53
C ASN A 178 1.59 5.98 -6.03
N ILE A 179 0.56 5.90 -5.17
CA ILE A 179 -0.02 4.63 -4.75
C ILE A 179 -0.69 3.92 -5.94
N GLY A 180 -0.72 2.57 -5.87
CA GLY A 180 -1.38 1.67 -6.80
C GLY A 180 -0.57 1.26 -8.05
N PRO A 181 0.16 0.11 -8.04
CA PRO A 181 0.70 -0.59 -6.86
C PRO A 181 1.89 0.14 -6.25
N TYR A 182 1.96 0.08 -4.94
CA TYR A 182 2.97 0.79 -4.16
C TYR A 182 3.66 -0.19 -3.20
N PHE A 183 4.87 -0.57 -3.53
CA PHE A 183 5.67 -1.46 -2.70
C PHE A 183 6.44 -0.67 -1.66
N VAL A 184 6.47 -1.17 -0.43
CA VAL A 184 7.24 -0.56 0.64
C VAL A 184 7.97 -1.62 1.47
N ARG A 185 9.22 -1.36 1.82
CA ARG A 185 9.96 -2.15 2.80
C ARG A 185 9.45 -1.80 4.20
N ARG A 186 8.82 -2.76 4.86
CA ARG A 186 8.15 -2.54 6.15
C ARG A 186 9.07 -1.97 7.22
N THR A 187 10.31 -2.45 7.31
CA THR A 187 11.29 -1.93 8.28
C THR A 187 11.66 -0.47 8.03
N SER A 188 11.82 -0.06 6.78
CA SER A 188 12.07 1.35 6.42
C SER A 188 10.83 2.21 6.72
N TYR A 189 9.63 1.71 6.42
CA TYR A 189 8.38 2.36 6.75
C TYR A 189 8.24 2.64 8.26
N GLU A 190 8.51 1.62 9.09
CA GLU A 190 8.48 1.73 10.55
C GLU A 190 9.52 2.74 11.07
N GLN A 191 10.74 2.72 10.52
CA GLN A 191 11.81 3.65 10.90
C GLN A 191 11.53 5.09 10.47
N LEU A 192 10.82 5.27 9.37
CA LEU A 192 10.33 6.58 8.93
C LEU A 192 9.13 7.09 9.74
N GLY A 193 8.53 6.26 10.59
CA GLY A 193 7.39 6.62 11.44
C GLY A 193 6.02 6.41 10.79
N GLY A 194 5.93 5.64 9.71
CA GLY A 194 4.68 5.35 9.01
C GLY A 194 4.14 6.51 8.18
N TRP A 195 2.85 6.45 7.84
CA TRP A 195 2.17 7.57 7.17
C TRP A 195 2.05 8.80 8.07
N ASP A 196 2.18 9.98 7.48
CA ASP A 196 1.82 11.22 8.16
C ASP A 196 0.30 11.41 8.17
N HIS A 197 -0.32 11.06 9.28
CA HIS A 197 -1.77 11.15 9.45
C HIS A 197 -2.34 12.59 9.34
N THR A 198 -1.48 13.60 9.30
CA THR A 198 -1.95 14.99 9.11
C THR A 198 -2.37 15.28 7.67
N PHE A 199 -2.11 14.36 6.73
CA PHE A 199 -2.57 14.45 5.34
C PHE A 199 -4.01 13.99 5.14
N SER A 200 -4.68 13.51 6.17
CA SER A 200 -6.08 13.13 6.16
C SER A 200 -6.75 13.58 7.46
N ALA A 201 -7.71 14.49 7.37
CA ALA A 201 -8.62 14.72 8.48
C ALA A 201 -9.58 13.52 8.63
N PRO A 202 -10.22 13.30 9.79
CA PRO A 202 -11.30 12.32 9.90
C PRO A 202 -12.39 12.59 8.86
N GLY A 203 -12.74 11.59 8.06
CA GLY A 203 -13.71 11.71 6.98
C GLY A 203 -13.17 12.27 5.65
N ASP A 204 -11.88 12.61 5.56
CA ASP A 204 -11.25 13.11 4.33
C ASP A 204 -10.32 12.05 3.69
N PRO A 205 -10.34 11.90 2.36
CA PRO A 205 -9.35 11.06 1.69
C PRO A 205 -7.95 11.63 1.88
N GLY A 206 -6.97 10.76 2.13
CA GLY A 206 -5.57 11.14 2.05
C GLY A 206 -5.19 11.43 0.61
N ILE A 207 -4.52 12.55 0.36
CA ILE A 207 -3.96 12.90 -0.95
C ILE A 207 -2.52 13.34 -0.74
N CYS A 208 -1.59 12.85 -1.59
CA CYS A 208 -0.16 13.14 -1.56
C CYS A 208 0.62 12.59 -0.34
N PHE A 209 0.03 11.72 0.48
CA PHE A 209 0.72 11.10 1.60
C PHE A 209 1.81 10.11 1.14
N ASP A 210 1.60 9.49 0.01
CA ASP A 210 2.54 8.64 -0.72
C ASP A 210 3.78 9.42 -1.18
N SER A 211 3.56 10.58 -1.77
CA SER A 211 4.65 11.51 -2.16
C SER A 211 5.43 12.01 -0.95
N GLU A 212 4.75 12.33 0.15
CA GLU A 212 5.41 12.76 1.39
C GLU A 212 6.33 11.68 1.95
N LEU A 213 5.88 10.43 2.04
CA LEU A 213 6.74 9.34 2.50
C LEU A 213 7.97 9.15 1.61
N CYS A 214 7.82 9.30 0.30
CA CYS A 214 8.94 9.21 -0.64
C CYS A 214 10.01 10.28 -0.38
N LEU A 215 9.61 11.54 -0.22
CA LEU A 215 10.54 12.63 0.06
C LEU A 215 11.18 12.49 1.44
N ARG A 216 10.42 12.03 2.42
CA ARG A 216 10.93 11.69 3.75
C ARG A 216 11.93 10.53 3.69
N ALA A 217 11.72 9.55 2.84
CA ALA A 217 12.66 8.47 2.62
C ALA A 217 14.01 9.00 2.12
N TRP A 218 14.04 9.83 1.08
CA TRP A 218 15.27 10.44 0.57
C TRP A 218 16.03 11.22 1.65
N THR A 219 15.31 12.02 2.42
CA THR A 219 15.92 12.86 3.46
C THR A 219 16.39 12.10 4.70
N ASN A 220 16.12 10.80 4.76
CA ASN A 220 16.57 9.89 5.83
C ASN A 220 17.50 8.76 5.32
N GLY A 221 18.09 8.92 4.13
CA GLY A 221 19.09 8.02 3.60
C GLY A 221 18.53 6.76 2.92
N TYR A 222 17.23 6.74 2.65
CA TYR A 222 16.58 5.71 1.85
C TYR A 222 16.43 6.15 0.39
N ARG A 223 16.03 5.20 -0.47
CA ARG A 223 15.82 5.41 -1.89
C ARG A 223 14.40 5.11 -2.28
N VAL A 224 13.95 5.76 -3.35
CA VAL A 224 12.63 5.57 -3.96
C VAL A 224 12.81 5.20 -5.43
N GLY A 225 12.19 4.11 -5.85
CA GLY A 225 12.26 3.60 -7.21
C GLY A 225 10.91 3.65 -7.92
N TYR A 226 10.98 3.62 -9.23
CA TYR A 226 9.85 3.44 -10.13
C TYR A 226 10.11 2.24 -11.02
N SER A 227 9.16 1.30 -11.06
CA SER A 227 9.16 0.14 -11.94
C SER A 227 7.76 -0.01 -12.52
N PHE A 228 7.59 0.33 -13.79
CA PHE A 228 6.26 0.36 -14.41
C PHE A 228 5.56 -0.99 -14.33
N VAL A 229 4.30 -0.96 -13.88
CA VAL A 229 3.39 -2.10 -13.89
C VAL A 229 2.27 -1.81 -14.90
N PRO A 230 2.10 -2.65 -15.93
CA PRO A 230 1.09 -2.43 -16.95
C PRO A 230 -0.30 -2.84 -16.43
N LEU A 231 -0.85 -2.05 -15.51
CA LEU A 231 -2.21 -2.26 -15.02
C LEU A 231 -3.17 -2.33 -16.21
N LYS A 232 -4.05 -3.31 -16.25
CA LYS A 232 -5.08 -3.41 -17.28
C LYS A 232 -6.00 -2.21 -17.16
N GLY A 233 -6.30 -1.57 -18.28
CA GLY A 233 -7.13 -0.37 -18.27
C GLY A 233 -6.44 0.90 -17.77
N ALA A 234 -5.13 0.85 -17.49
CA ALA A 234 -4.31 1.94 -16.97
C ALA A 234 -4.19 3.20 -17.87
N ALA A 235 -4.96 3.31 -18.90
CA ALA A 235 -5.14 4.58 -19.62
C ALA A 235 -5.96 5.60 -18.81
N GLY A 236 -5.87 5.55 -17.47
CA GLY A 236 -6.51 6.50 -16.58
C GLY A 236 -7.97 6.20 -16.26
N HIS A 237 -8.42 4.99 -16.48
CA HIS A 237 -9.74 4.57 -16.05
C HIS A 237 -9.71 4.13 -14.59
N TYR A 238 -9.72 5.10 -13.72
CA TYR A 238 -10.30 4.91 -12.41
C TYR A 238 -11.77 4.58 -12.64
N ALA A 239 -12.22 3.42 -12.21
CA ALA A 239 -13.63 3.16 -12.20
C ALA A 239 -14.30 4.27 -11.38
N MET A 240 -15.37 4.85 -11.90
CA MET A 240 -15.97 6.12 -11.40
C MET A 240 -16.66 5.99 -10.05
N ASP A 241 -16.70 4.80 -9.43
CA ASP A 241 -17.55 4.47 -8.29
C ASP A 241 -16.77 4.16 -7.00
N GLY A 242 -15.62 4.74 -6.73
CA GLY A 242 -14.84 4.54 -5.51
C GLY A 242 -15.11 5.55 -4.41
N GLY A 243 -14.52 5.34 -3.24
CA GLY A 243 -14.70 6.20 -2.07
C GLY A 243 -14.45 7.69 -2.31
N THR A 244 -13.55 8.02 -3.24
CA THR A 244 -13.28 9.41 -3.62
C THR A 244 -14.40 10.09 -4.41
N VAL A 245 -15.38 9.35 -4.94
CA VAL A 245 -16.57 9.94 -5.58
C VAL A 245 -17.55 10.58 -4.60
N LEU A 246 -17.43 10.30 -3.32
CA LEU A 246 -18.21 10.98 -2.28
C LEU A 246 -17.80 12.44 -2.10
N PHE A 247 -16.64 12.82 -2.65
CA PHE A 247 -16.15 14.19 -2.63
C PHE A 247 -16.40 14.87 -3.96
N THR A 248 -16.82 16.13 -3.91
CA THR A 248 -16.90 16.92 -5.14
C THR A 248 -15.50 17.12 -5.72
N PRO A 249 -15.37 17.26 -7.05
CA PRO A 249 -14.08 17.57 -7.69
C PRO A 249 -13.36 18.76 -7.04
N ASP A 250 -14.11 19.77 -6.62
CA ASP A 250 -13.57 20.97 -5.96
C ASP A 250 -13.01 20.67 -4.57
N GLU A 251 -13.65 19.79 -3.80
CA GLU A 251 -13.14 19.37 -2.47
C GLU A 251 -11.86 18.58 -2.61
N ARG A 252 -11.83 17.61 -3.53
CA ARG A 252 -10.65 16.82 -3.82
C ARG A 252 -9.48 17.71 -4.26
N GLU A 253 -9.73 18.64 -5.16
CA GLU A 253 -8.71 19.57 -5.65
C GLU A 253 -8.20 20.50 -4.55
N ARG A 254 -9.06 21.03 -3.69
CA ARG A 254 -8.64 21.82 -2.52
C ARG A 254 -7.74 21.02 -1.59
N ASN A 255 -8.10 19.77 -1.28
CA ASN A 255 -7.28 18.89 -0.43
C ASN A 255 -5.92 18.60 -1.08
N ARG A 256 -5.93 18.30 -2.39
CA ARG A 256 -4.70 18.08 -3.16
C ARG A 256 -3.77 19.31 -3.10
N LEU A 257 -4.29 20.49 -3.39
CA LEU A 257 -3.52 21.74 -3.35
C LEU A 257 -3.01 22.07 -1.94
N ALA A 258 -3.83 21.85 -0.91
CA ALA A 258 -3.42 22.08 0.47
C ALA A 258 -2.28 21.15 0.88
N ASN A 259 -2.38 19.86 0.55
CA ASN A 259 -1.37 18.86 0.88
C ASN A 259 -0.09 19.04 0.03
N SER A 260 -0.21 19.37 -1.26
CA SER A 260 0.95 19.71 -2.10
C SER A 260 1.71 20.92 -1.56
N ARG A 261 1.01 21.96 -1.13
CA ARG A 261 1.64 23.13 -0.49
C ARG A 261 2.36 22.74 0.80
N ARG A 262 1.76 21.90 1.64
CA ARG A 262 2.38 21.40 2.87
C ARG A 262 3.66 20.61 2.60
N ILE A 263 3.67 19.77 1.57
CA ILE A 263 4.87 19.05 1.13
C ILE A 263 5.94 20.05 0.69
N PHE A 264 5.56 20.99 -0.16
CA PHE A 264 6.49 22.01 -0.63
C PHE A 264 7.10 22.81 0.53
N GLU A 265 6.29 23.33 1.44
CA GLU A 265 6.77 24.07 2.62
C GLU A 265 7.73 23.24 3.49
N ARG A 266 7.54 21.92 3.55
CA ARG A 266 8.38 20.99 4.34
C ARG A 266 9.72 20.68 3.68
N TYR A 267 9.75 20.58 2.36
CA TYR A 267 10.90 20.04 1.63
C TYR A 267 11.56 21.03 0.65
N ALA A 268 11.04 22.25 0.46
CA ALA A 268 11.58 23.23 -0.48
C ALA A 268 13.07 23.53 -0.26
N ASP A 269 13.47 23.69 1.00
CA ASP A 269 14.88 23.95 1.36
C ASP A 269 15.80 22.75 1.11
N ARG A 270 15.25 21.57 0.88
CA ARG A 270 15.95 20.31 0.63
C ARG A 270 15.80 19.81 -0.81
N ALA A 271 15.11 20.55 -1.68
CA ALA A 271 14.85 20.11 -3.05
C ALA A 271 16.14 19.78 -3.80
N ALA A 272 17.12 20.68 -3.79
CA ALA A 272 18.42 20.46 -4.45
C ALA A 272 19.22 19.27 -3.84
N GLU A 273 19.06 18.99 -2.56
CA GLU A 273 19.65 17.80 -1.92
C GLU A 273 18.99 16.54 -2.45
N ILE A 274 17.65 16.53 -2.54
CA ILE A 274 16.90 15.37 -3.05
C ILE A 274 17.24 15.14 -4.52
N ASP A 275 17.28 16.18 -5.35
CA ASP A 275 17.70 16.12 -6.75
C ASP A 275 19.07 15.42 -6.89
N ALA A 276 20.05 15.88 -6.11
CA ALA A 276 21.41 15.31 -6.12
C ALA A 276 21.44 13.84 -5.67
N LEU A 277 20.63 13.45 -4.68
CA LEU A 277 20.53 12.08 -4.22
C LEU A 277 19.89 11.16 -5.27
N VAL A 278 18.84 11.61 -5.95
CA VAL A 278 18.18 10.87 -7.03
C VAL A 278 19.12 10.70 -8.22
N GLU A 279 19.79 11.77 -8.65
CA GLU A 279 20.78 11.72 -9.74
C GLU A 279 21.94 10.78 -9.40
N HIS A 280 22.49 10.90 -8.20
CA HIS A 280 23.56 10.03 -7.72
C HIS A 280 23.14 8.56 -7.74
N ALA A 281 21.95 8.23 -7.23
CA ALA A 281 21.44 6.85 -7.22
C ALA A 281 21.30 6.28 -8.64
N ASN A 282 20.83 7.07 -9.60
CA ASN A 282 20.71 6.66 -10.99
C ASN A 282 22.06 6.49 -11.71
N THR A 283 23.08 7.27 -11.34
CA THR A 283 24.44 7.15 -11.93
C THR A 283 25.23 5.97 -11.38
N GLN A 284 24.91 5.49 -10.19
CA GLN A 284 25.56 4.34 -9.55
C GLN A 284 24.91 3.00 -9.88
N ARG A 285 23.88 3.00 -10.65
CA ARG A 285 23.20 1.77 -11.08
C ARG A 285 24.10 0.95 -11.99
N PRO A 286 24.25 -0.38 -11.74
CA PRO A 286 25.06 -1.26 -12.55
C PRO A 286 24.53 -1.44 -13.98
#